data_03c634a405d12d0474b48faaa9ea6c93
#
_entry.id   03c634a405d12d0474b48faaa9ea6c93
#
_cell.length_a   1.000
_cell.length_b   1.000
_cell.length_c   1.000
_cell.angle_alpha   90.00
_cell.angle_beta   90.00
_cell.angle_gamma   90.00
#
_symmetry.space_group_name_H-M   'P 1'
#
loop_
_entity.id
_entity.type
_entity.pdbx_description
1 polymer ?
#
loop_
_entity_poly.entity_id
_entity_poly.type
_entity_poly.pdbx_seq_one_letter_code
_entity_poly.pdbx_strand_id
1 'polypeptide(L)'
;MGVFAFEDEHPSAVAPAKLFKALTKDSDEIIPKVIEQIKSVEIVEGNGGAGTIKKITASHDGHTSYVLHKVDAIDEATFQYDYSIVGGTGLDESLEKITFESKLSGGPDGGSIGKIKVKFHTKGDVLSDAVREEAKTRGTGLFKAVEGYVLANPNY
;
A
#
# COMPACT_ATOMS: atom_id res chain seq x y z
N MET A 1 0.08 23.68 -7.60
CA MET A 1 -0.61 22.53 -6.99
C MET A 1 -1.30 21.73 -8.08
N GLY A 2 -1.07 20.43 -8.07
CA GLY A 2 -1.65 19.55 -9.06
C GLY A 2 -2.07 18.22 -8.44
N VAL A 3 -2.99 17.53 -9.12
CA VAL A 3 -3.37 16.16 -8.79
C VAL A 3 -3.22 15.33 -10.05
N PHE A 4 -2.42 14.27 -9.96
CA PHE A 4 -2.14 13.36 -11.08
C PHE A 4 -2.61 11.97 -10.69
N ALA A 5 -3.55 11.40 -11.44
CA ALA A 5 -4.15 10.11 -11.15
C ALA A 5 -3.74 9.07 -12.18
N PHE A 6 -3.41 7.86 -11.70
CA PHE A 6 -3.05 6.73 -12.53
C PHE A 6 -3.75 5.48 -12.00
N GLU A 7 -4.10 4.57 -12.92
CA GLU A 7 -4.74 3.31 -12.56
C GLU A 7 -3.88 2.13 -12.98
N ASP A 8 -3.97 1.05 -12.20
CA ASP A 8 -3.25 -0.19 -12.48
C ASP A 8 -4.10 -1.39 -12.05
N GLU A 9 -3.81 -2.56 -12.59
CA GLU A 9 -4.49 -3.80 -12.23
C GLU A 9 -3.46 -4.88 -11.95
N HIS A 10 -3.73 -5.69 -10.92
CA HIS A 10 -2.89 -6.81 -10.53
C HIS A 10 -3.73 -8.07 -10.35
N PRO A 11 -3.60 -9.05 -11.25
CA PRO A 11 -4.26 -10.34 -11.05
C PRO A 11 -3.53 -11.16 -9.99
N SER A 12 -4.28 -12.00 -9.28
CA SER A 12 -3.73 -12.91 -8.28
C SER A 12 -4.48 -14.23 -8.28
N ALA A 13 -3.78 -15.29 -7.95
CA ALA A 13 -4.40 -16.60 -7.77
C ALA A 13 -5.09 -16.73 -6.40
N VAL A 14 -4.88 -15.78 -5.48
CA VAL A 14 -5.46 -15.81 -4.13
C VAL A 14 -6.88 -15.27 -4.17
N ALA A 15 -7.81 -15.93 -3.45
CA ALA A 15 -9.20 -15.48 -3.36
C ALA A 15 -9.29 -14.07 -2.71
N PRO A 16 -10.28 -13.26 -3.12
CA PRO A 16 -10.37 -11.87 -2.65
C PRO A 16 -10.41 -11.71 -1.13
N ALA A 17 -11.21 -12.49 -0.43
CA ALA A 17 -11.34 -12.37 1.03
C ALA A 17 -10.01 -12.64 1.75
N LYS A 18 -9.28 -13.64 1.28
CA LYS A 18 -8.00 -14.03 1.88
C LYS A 18 -6.92 -13.00 1.59
N LEU A 19 -6.85 -12.54 0.34
CA LEU A 19 -5.88 -11.54 -0.07
C LEU A 19 -6.16 -10.19 0.61
N PHE A 20 -7.43 -9.82 0.73
CA PHE A 20 -7.84 -8.59 1.40
C PHE A 20 -7.41 -8.59 2.88
N LYS A 21 -7.65 -9.70 3.56
CA LYS A 21 -7.23 -9.87 4.96
C LYS A 21 -5.71 -9.68 5.12
N ALA A 22 -4.94 -10.28 4.23
CA ALA A 22 -3.48 -10.18 4.25
C ALA A 22 -2.99 -8.76 3.96
N LEU A 23 -3.64 -8.06 3.05
CA LEU A 23 -3.27 -6.68 2.66
C LEU A 23 -3.74 -5.63 3.67
N THR A 24 -4.67 -5.96 4.55
CA THR A 24 -5.24 -5.00 5.51
C THR A 24 -5.00 -5.41 6.96
N LYS A 25 -5.73 -6.37 7.47
CA LYS A 25 -5.67 -6.74 8.90
C LYS A 25 -4.31 -7.28 9.33
N ASP A 26 -3.73 -8.14 8.52
CA ASP A 26 -2.48 -8.84 8.87
C ASP A 26 -1.26 -8.19 8.24
N SER A 27 -1.43 -7.09 7.50
CA SER A 27 -0.34 -6.43 6.79
C SER A 27 0.79 -5.96 7.71
N ASP A 28 0.45 -5.50 8.91
CA ASP A 28 1.45 -4.99 9.85
C ASP A 28 2.44 -6.07 10.30
N GLU A 29 1.99 -7.33 10.32
CA GLU A 29 2.82 -8.47 10.65
C GLU A 29 3.52 -9.05 9.42
N ILE A 30 2.81 -9.11 8.29
CA ILE A 30 3.31 -9.73 7.06
C ILE A 30 4.39 -8.88 6.40
N ILE A 31 4.17 -7.58 6.27
CA ILE A 31 5.06 -6.70 5.51
C ILE A 31 6.50 -6.74 6.01
N PRO A 32 6.79 -6.60 7.32
CA PRO A 32 8.17 -6.69 7.78
C PRO A 32 8.83 -8.05 7.56
N LYS A 33 8.03 -9.12 7.43
CA LYS A 33 8.55 -10.47 7.16
C LYS A 33 8.95 -10.68 5.72
N VAL A 34 8.26 -10.01 4.78
CA VAL A 34 8.42 -10.28 3.35
C VAL A 34 9.17 -9.18 2.60
N ILE A 35 9.28 -8.00 3.17
CA ILE A 35 10.03 -6.88 2.58
C ILE A 35 11.19 -6.55 3.52
N GLU A 36 12.38 -6.95 3.11
CA GLU A 36 13.59 -6.85 3.92
C GLU A 36 13.88 -5.42 4.38
N GLN A 37 13.63 -4.43 3.53
CA GLN A 37 13.90 -3.03 3.84
C GLN A 37 12.97 -2.47 4.91
N ILE A 38 11.78 -3.04 5.08
CA ILE A 38 10.83 -2.55 6.08
C ILE A 38 11.16 -3.18 7.44
N LYS A 39 11.50 -2.33 8.41
CA LYS A 39 11.94 -2.75 9.72
C LYS A 39 10.81 -2.80 10.74
N SER A 40 9.84 -1.89 10.65
CA SER A 40 8.71 -1.89 11.56
C SER A 40 7.49 -1.21 10.96
N VAL A 41 6.32 -1.62 11.44
CA VAL A 41 5.04 -0.97 11.18
C VAL A 41 4.41 -0.73 12.55
N GLU A 42 4.20 0.54 12.92
CA GLU A 42 3.67 0.92 14.22
C GLU A 42 2.40 1.74 14.06
N ILE A 43 1.38 1.44 14.85
CA ILE A 43 0.20 2.30 14.94
C ILE A 43 0.54 3.45 15.87
N VAL A 44 0.54 4.68 15.35
CA VAL A 44 0.83 5.88 16.14
C VAL A 44 -0.45 6.61 16.55
N GLU A 45 -1.56 6.37 15.84
CA GLU A 45 -2.87 6.92 16.15
C GLU A 45 -3.96 5.99 15.60
N GLY A 46 -5.03 5.79 16.39
CA GLY A 46 -6.17 4.98 15.96
C GLY A 46 -6.10 3.52 16.38
N ASN A 47 -7.04 2.73 15.84
CA ASN A 47 -7.26 1.34 16.25
C ASN A 47 -7.22 0.32 15.11
N GLY A 48 -6.73 0.72 13.93
CA GLY A 48 -6.69 -0.13 12.74
C GLY A 48 -7.77 0.17 11.71
N GLY A 49 -8.84 0.88 12.08
CA GLY A 49 -9.89 1.29 11.17
C GLY A 49 -9.60 2.63 10.51
N ALA A 50 -10.62 3.19 9.86
CA ALA A 50 -10.50 4.50 9.20
C ALA A 50 -9.99 5.57 10.18
N GLY A 51 -9.09 6.41 9.72
CA GLY A 51 -8.44 7.44 10.54
C GLY A 51 -7.15 6.98 11.22
N THR A 52 -6.85 5.69 11.21
CA THR A 52 -5.62 5.15 11.78
C THR A 52 -4.40 5.68 11.04
N ILE A 53 -3.37 6.07 11.79
CA ILE A 53 -2.08 6.47 11.21
C ILE A 53 -1.02 5.48 11.68
N LYS A 54 -0.29 4.93 10.71
CA LYS A 54 0.80 3.99 10.96
C LYS A 54 2.11 4.62 10.54
N LYS A 55 3.15 4.35 11.31
CA LYS A 55 4.53 4.73 10.95
C LYS A 55 5.22 3.49 10.40
N ILE A 56 5.61 3.54 9.14
CA ILE A 56 6.33 2.46 8.47
C ILE A 56 7.78 2.89 8.32
N THR A 57 8.67 2.19 8.99
CA THR A 57 10.11 2.50 8.99
C THR A 57 10.84 1.55 8.05
N ALA A 58 11.64 2.11 7.17
CA ALA A 58 12.45 1.37 6.22
C ALA A 58 13.92 1.74 6.35
N SER A 59 14.80 0.79 6.06
CA SER A 59 16.24 1.02 6.06
C SER A 59 16.84 0.36 4.83
N HIS A 60 17.67 1.11 4.10
CA HIS A 60 18.34 0.64 2.89
C HIS A 60 19.73 1.28 2.80
N ASP A 61 20.76 0.47 2.64
CA ASP A 61 22.16 0.92 2.52
C ASP A 61 22.60 1.87 3.66
N GLY A 62 22.18 1.57 4.89
CA GLY A 62 22.54 2.39 6.04
C GLY A 62 21.70 3.65 6.23
N HIS A 63 20.77 3.91 5.32
CA HIS A 63 19.84 5.05 5.41
C HIS A 63 18.49 4.60 5.93
N THR A 64 18.00 5.27 6.96
CA THR A 64 16.68 4.98 7.55
C THR A 64 15.72 6.10 7.19
N SER A 65 14.53 5.70 6.72
CA SER A 65 13.44 6.63 6.42
C SER A 65 12.13 6.07 6.97
N TYR A 66 11.11 6.91 7.03
CA TYR A 66 9.78 6.45 7.41
C TYR A 66 8.72 7.19 6.61
N VAL A 67 7.54 6.57 6.52
CA VAL A 67 6.35 7.21 5.96
C VAL A 67 5.24 7.12 6.99
N LEU A 68 4.32 8.08 6.93
CA LEU A 68 3.09 8.05 7.71
C LEU A 68 1.97 7.61 6.78
N HIS A 69 1.40 6.46 7.09
CA HIS A 69 0.37 5.78 6.32
C HIS A 69 -0.97 5.95 7.04
N LYS A 70 -1.85 6.73 6.44
CA LYS A 70 -3.19 6.98 7.01
C LYS A 70 -4.23 6.12 6.31
N VAL A 71 -5.01 5.38 7.09
CA VAL A 71 -6.13 4.61 6.56
C VAL A 71 -7.30 5.58 6.34
N ASP A 72 -7.69 5.77 5.08
CA ASP A 72 -8.78 6.67 4.72
C ASP A 72 -10.14 5.97 4.78
N ALA A 73 -10.21 4.74 4.26
CA ALA A 73 -11.44 3.94 4.27
C ALA A 73 -11.09 2.47 4.17
N ILE A 74 -11.88 1.64 4.82
CA ILE A 74 -11.77 0.19 4.72
C ILE A 74 -13.18 -0.40 4.75
N ASP A 75 -13.50 -1.22 3.74
CA ASP A 75 -14.80 -1.88 3.62
C ASP A 75 -14.59 -3.36 3.27
N GLU A 76 -14.80 -4.21 4.26
CA GLU A 76 -14.62 -5.66 4.11
C GLU A 76 -15.69 -6.30 3.21
N ALA A 77 -16.87 -5.68 3.11
CA ALA A 77 -17.95 -6.22 2.30
C ALA A 77 -17.68 -6.08 0.80
N THR A 78 -17.00 -4.99 0.41
CA THR A 78 -16.66 -4.72 -0.99
C THR A 78 -15.18 -4.91 -1.31
N PHE A 79 -14.37 -5.29 -0.31
CA PHE A 79 -12.92 -5.43 -0.42
C PHE A 79 -12.23 -4.15 -0.89
N GLN A 80 -12.69 -3.02 -0.34
CA GLN A 80 -12.10 -1.72 -0.64
C GLN A 80 -11.20 -1.26 0.49
N TYR A 81 -10.01 -0.75 0.13
CA TYR A 81 -9.06 -0.23 1.08
C TYR A 81 -8.41 1.01 0.48
N ASP A 82 -8.70 2.16 1.08
CA ASP A 82 -8.14 3.44 0.66
C ASP A 82 -7.20 3.93 1.75
N TYR A 83 -6.02 4.38 1.34
CA TYR A 83 -5.05 4.91 2.28
C TYR A 83 -4.21 6.01 1.60
N SER A 84 -3.55 6.81 2.41
CA SER A 84 -2.70 7.89 1.93
C SER A 84 -1.37 7.89 2.65
N ILE A 85 -0.31 8.20 1.92
CA ILE A 85 0.98 8.53 2.53
C ILE A 85 0.95 10.04 2.74
N VAL A 86 0.94 10.45 4.01
CA VAL A 86 0.66 11.85 4.37
C VAL A 86 1.87 12.60 4.94
N GLY A 87 2.98 11.90 5.11
CA GLY A 87 4.19 12.53 5.66
C GLY A 87 5.32 11.54 5.83
N GLY A 88 6.38 12.01 6.46
CA GLY A 88 7.57 11.24 6.74
C GLY A 88 8.73 11.56 5.80
N THR A 89 9.93 11.13 6.20
CA THR A 89 11.15 11.38 5.43
C THR A 89 11.19 10.58 4.12
N GLY A 90 10.38 9.53 4.01
CA GLY A 90 10.27 8.73 2.80
C GLY A 90 9.29 9.30 1.76
N LEU A 91 8.53 10.33 2.11
CA LEU A 91 7.66 11.02 1.16
C LEU A 91 8.50 12.10 0.45
N ASP A 92 8.50 12.06 -0.89
CA ASP A 92 9.23 13.05 -1.67
C ASP A 92 8.76 14.46 -1.35
N GLU A 93 9.69 15.39 -1.18
CA GLU A 93 9.38 16.77 -0.77
C GLU A 93 8.59 17.57 -1.80
N SER A 94 8.50 17.11 -3.04
CA SER A 94 7.65 17.73 -4.06
C SER A 94 6.17 17.37 -3.90
N LEU A 95 5.86 16.43 -3.01
CA LEU A 95 4.51 15.93 -2.79
C LEU A 95 3.93 16.39 -1.46
N GLU A 96 2.64 16.70 -1.45
CA GLU A 96 1.88 16.90 -0.22
C GLU A 96 1.46 15.55 0.36
N LYS A 97 0.98 14.66 -0.51
CA LYS A 97 0.57 13.30 -0.16
C LYS A 97 0.41 12.45 -1.41
N ILE A 98 0.30 11.14 -1.20
CA ILE A 98 -0.07 10.18 -2.24
C ILE A 98 -1.28 9.40 -1.71
N THR A 99 -2.38 9.38 -2.47
CA THR A 99 -3.59 8.64 -2.10
C THR A 99 -3.70 7.38 -2.94
N PHE A 100 -4.00 6.25 -2.30
CA PHE A 100 -4.19 4.96 -2.95
C PHE A 100 -5.62 4.50 -2.70
N GLU A 101 -6.40 4.32 -3.77
CA GLU A 101 -7.74 3.75 -3.71
C GLU A 101 -7.65 2.36 -4.32
N SER A 102 -7.85 1.32 -3.51
CA SER A 102 -7.69 -0.05 -3.98
C SER A 102 -8.94 -0.88 -3.71
N LYS A 103 -9.22 -1.80 -4.63
CA LYS A 103 -10.36 -2.70 -4.53
C LYS A 103 -10.00 -4.06 -5.13
N LEU A 104 -10.38 -5.13 -4.44
CA LEU A 104 -10.26 -6.48 -4.96
C LEU A 104 -11.61 -6.94 -5.47
N SER A 105 -11.60 -7.61 -6.60
CA SER A 105 -12.79 -8.25 -7.16
C SER A 105 -12.45 -9.69 -7.54
N GLY A 106 -13.48 -10.51 -7.77
CA GLY A 106 -13.28 -11.89 -8.20
C GLY A 106 -12.66 -11.98 -9.58
N GLY A 107 -11.66 -12.83 -9.70
CA GLY A 107 -10.99 -13.13 -10.96
C GLY A 107 -11.28 -14.56 -11.44
N PRO A 108 -10.63 -14.99 -12.53
CA PRO A 108 -10.74 -16.35 -13.03
C PRO A 108 -10.28 -17.36 -11.98
N ASP A 109 -10.87 -18.56 -12.02
CA ASP A 109 -10.43 -19.71 -11.21
C ASP A 109 -10.40 -19.45 -9.70
N GLY A 110 -11.30 -18.58 -9.21
CA GLY A 110 -11.38 -18.28 -7.78
C GLY A 110 -10.33 -17.32 -7.26
N GLY A 111 -9.55 -16.72 -8.15
CA GLY A 111 -8.56 -15.72 -7.80
C GLY A 111 -9.14 -14.32 -7.69
N SER A 112 -8.26 -13.32 -7.75
CA SER A 112 -8.62 -11.91 -7.58
C SER A 112 -8.07 -11.04 -8.69
N ILE A 113 -8.70 -9.89 -8.88
CA ILE A 113 -8.16 -8.78 -9.64
C ILE A 113 -8.12 -7.57 -8.71
N GLY A 114 -6.91 -7.07 -8.46
CA GLY A 114 -6.73 -5.86 -7.66
C GLY A 114 -6.65 -4.65 -8.57
N LYS A 115 -7.53 -3.68 -8.35
CA LYS A 115 -7.51 -2.40 -9.06
C LYS A 115 -7.04 -1.33 -8.11
N ILE A 116 -6.03 -0.56 -8.52
CA ILE A 116 -5.45 0.50 -7.70
C ILE A 116 -5.46 1.79 -8.50
N LYS A 117 -6.01 2.85 -7.88
CA LYS A 117 -5.93 4.20 -8.39
C LYS A 117 -5.01 4.99 -7.47
N VAL A 118 -3.96 5.55 -8.04
CA VAL A 118 -2.97 6.33 -7.30
C VAL A 118 -3.12 7.80 -7.68
N LYS A 119 -3.26 8.66 -6.69
CA LYS A 119 -3.36 10.11 -6.87
C LYS A 119 -2.17 10.77 -6.19
N PHE A 120 -1.37 11.47 -6.99
CA PHE A 120 -0.24 12.25 -6.49
C PHE A 120 -0.69 13.70 -6.31
N HIS A 121 -0.62 14.19 -5.08
CA HIS A 121 -0.92 15.58 -4.77
C HIS A 121 0.39 16.34 -4.68
N THR A 122 0.69 17.14 -5.71
CA THR A 122 1.96 17.84 -5.83
C THR A 122 1.87 19.25 -5.25
N LYS A 123 2.99 19.73 -4.71
CA LYS A 123 3.10 21.11 -4.23
C LYS A 123 3.19 22.09 -5.41
N GLY A 124 3.90 21.68 -6.47
CA GLY A 124 3.99 22.42 -7.72
C GLY A 124 3.03 21.89 -8.78
N ASP A 125 3.25 22.29 -10.02
CA ASP A 125 2.36 21.94 -11.13
C ASP A 125 2.82 20.73 -11.94
N VAL A 126 3.92 20.09 -11.54
CA VAL A 126 4.55 19.00 -12.29
C VAL A 126 4.78 17.80 -11.39
N LEU A 127 4.53 16.62 -11.93
CA LEU A 127 4.88 15.34 -11.30
C LEU A 127 6.11 14.76 -12.03
N SER A 128 7.17 14.51 -11.28
CA SER A 128 8.39 13.88 -11.80
C SER A 128 8.11 12.43 -12.20
N ASP A 129 8.63 12.00 -13.35
CA ASP A 129 8.55 10.60 -13.80
C ASP A 129 9.22 9.67 -12.79
N ALA A 130 10.35 10.09 -12.21
CA ALA A 130 11.07 9.29 -11.23
C ALA A 130 10.22 9.03 -9.97
N VAL A 131 9.53 10.05 -9.47
CA VAL A 131 8.64 9.92 -8.30
C VAL A 131 7.48 9.00 -8.60
N ARG A 132 6.88 9.15 -9.78
CA ARG A 132 5.76 8.30 -10.22
C ARG A 132 6.19 6.84 -10.34
N GLU A 133 7.32 6.57 -10.98
CA GLU A 133 7.81 5.20 -11.19
C GLU A 133 8.21 4.55 -9.86
N GLU A 134 8.80 5.29 -8.95
CA GLU A 134 9.15 4.78 -7.62
C GLU A 134 7.91 4.34 -6.85
N ALA A 135 6.86 5.14 -6.84
CA ALA A 135 5.61 4.81 -6.15
C ALA A 135 4.94 3.58 -6.77
N LYS A 136 4.95 3.48 -8.10
CA LYS A 136 4.41 2.32 -8.82
C LYS A 136 5.19 1.04 -8.46
N THR A 137 6.50 1.10 -8.46
CA THR A 137 7.37 -0.04 -8.13
C THR A 137 7.12 -0.50 -6.69
N ARG A 138 7.02 0.43 -5.74
CA ARG A 138 6.74 0.10 -4.33
C ARG A 138 5.37 -0.54 -4.16
N GLY A 139 4.34 0.01 -4.79
CA GLY A 139 2.98 -0.53 -4.70
C GLY A 139 2.87 -1.93 -5.28
N THR A 140 3.44 -2.15 -6.47
CA THR A 140 3.46 -3.46 -7.11
C THR A 140 4.27 -4.45 -6.29
N GLY A 141 5.42 -4.03 -5.77
CA GLY A 141 6.27 -4.87 -4.93
C GLY A 141 5.59 -5.31 -3.64
N LEU A 142 4.86 -4.39 -3.01
CA LEU A 142 4.09 -4.68 -1.80
C LEU A 142 3.01 -5.72 -2.07
N PHE A 143 2.21 -5.52 -3.10
CA PHE A 143 1.14 -6.44 -3.50
C PHE A 143 1.71 -7.85 -3.75
N LYS A 144 2.77 -7.94 -4.55
CA LYS A 144 3.38 -9.22 -4.89
C LYS A 144 4.04 -9.91 -3.70
N ALA A 145 4.65 -9.16 -2.80
CA ALA A 145 5.27 -9.71 -1.60
C ALA A 145 4.23 -10.31 -0.66
N VAL A 146 3.11 -9.62 -0.46
CA VAL A 146 2.01 -10.12 0.37
C VAL A 146 1.36 -11.34 -0.29
N GLU A 147 1.11 -11.28 -1.60
CA GLU A 147 0.61 -12.42 -2.36
C GLU A 147 1.52 -13.65 -2.20
N GLY A 148 2.82 -13.45 -2.36
CA GLY A 148 3.80 -14.52 -2.20
C GLY A 148 3.77 -15.16 -0.83
N TYR A 149 3.60 -14.37 0.22
CA TYR A 149 3.47 -14.87 1.58
C TYR A 149 2.24 -15.78 1.72
N VAL A 150 1.10 -15.35 1.21
CA VAL A 150 -0.14 -16.13 1.28
C VAL A 150 0.01 -17.46 0.52
N LEU A 151 0.60 -17.41 -0.68
CA LEU A 151 0.81 -18.61 -1.50
C LEU A 151 1.80 -19.58 -0.86
N ALA A 152 2.82 -19.07 -0.15
CA ALA A 152 3.82 -19.90 0.52
C ALA A 152 3.33 -20.47 1.86
N ASN A 153 2.21 -19.99 2.38
CA ASN A 153 1.63 -20.41 3.65
C ASN A 153 0.21 -20.94 3.46
N PRO A 154 0.05 -22.20 3.01
CA PRO A 154 -1.27 -22.75 2.67
C PRO A 154 -2.28 -22.74 3.82
N ASN A 155 -1.80 -22.69 5.06
CA ASN A 155 -2.66 -22.69 6.25
C ASN A 155 -3.07 -21.28 6.67
N TYR A 156 -2.63 -20.28 5.95
CA TYR A 156 -2.97 -18.89 6.24
C TYR A 156 -4.47 -18.57 6.11
#